data_48a511d946f11c7eadd5996bc1ebb9ed
#
_entry.id   48a511d946f11c7eadd5996bc1ebb9ed
#
_cell.length_a   1.000
_cell.length_b   1.000
_cell.length_c   1.000
_cell.angle_alpha   90.00
_cell.angle_beta   90.00
_cell.angle_gamma   90.00
#
_symmetry.space_group_name_H-M   'P 1'
#
loop_
_entity.id
_entity.type
_entity.pdbx_description
1 polymer ?
#
loop_
_entity_poly.entity_id
_entity_poly.type
_entity_poly.pdbx_seq_one_letter_code
_entity_poly.pdbx_strand_id
1 'polypeptide(L)'
;MGGISKYELLNKSFTTPAALHKAGVDIAIITDAGVIQIQYLPLVAGLAAKSGLPIDEAWKSITINAATLTGIGDKVGSLEVGKDGDVVIWQADPLCEIGAEAFVTIIDGKVVYKAK
;
A
#
# COMPACT_ATOMS: atom_id res chain seq x y z
N MET A 1 24.52 16.20 7.25
CA MET A 1 24.74 14.79 6.99
C MET A 1 23.46 14.05 6.60
N GLY A 2 22.41 14.28 7.28
CA GLY A 2 21.19 13.55 7.07
C GLY A 2 20.63 13.58 5.65
N GLY A 3 20.80 14.68 4.93
CA GLY A 3 20.18 14.84 3.61
C GLY A 3 20.60 13.81 2.57
N ILE A 4 21.89 13.66 2.34
CA ILE A 4 22.41 12.75 1.33
C ILE A 4 22.19 11.30 1.73
N SER A 5 22.48 10.95 2.98
CA SER A 5 22.28 9.59 3.49
C SER A 5 20.81 9.16 3.43
N LYS A 6 19.91 10.06 3.84
CA LYS A 6 18.47 9.77 3.77
C LYS A 6 18.00 9.59 2.34
N TYR A 7 18.50 10.41 1.43
CA TYR A 7 18.14 10.32 0.02
C TYR A 7 18.56 8.98 -0.57
N GLU A 8 19.78 8.55 -0.30
CA GLU A 8 20.29 7.25 -0.77
C GLU A 8 19.49 6.09 -0.18
N LEU A 9 19.14 6.17 1.11
CA LEU A 9 18.35 5.14 1.76
C LEU A 9 16.94 5.05 1.15
N LEU A 10 16.32 6.18 0.82
CA LEU A 10 15.03 6.19 0.16
C LEU A 10 15.08 5.51 -1.20
N ASN A 11 16.10 5.81 -2.01
CA ASN A 11 16.28 5.15 -3.30
C ASN A 11 16.45 3.65 -3.16
N LYS A 12 17.26 3.20 -2.21
CA LYS A 12 17.44 1.78 -1.92
C LYS A 12 16.12 1.16 -1.47
N SER A 13 15.34 1.86 -0.66
CA SER A 13 14.05 1.38 -0.17
C SER A 13 13.06 1.09 -1.30
N PHE A 14 13.07 1.88 -2.36
CA PHE A 14 12.14 1.69 -3.48
C PHE A 14 12.53 0.51 -4.38
N THR A 15 13.80 0.11 -4.42
CA THR A 15 14.25 -1.05 -5.20
C THR A 15 14.23 -2.34 -4.38
N THR A 16 14.30 -2.25 -3.07
CA THR A 16 14.34 -3.41 -2.16
C THR A 16 13.11 -4.30 -2.30
N PRO A 17 11.86 -3.77 -2.38
CA PRO A 17 10.70 -4.63 -2.54
C PRO A 17 10.76 -5.53 -3.78
N ALA A 18 11.21 -5.00 -4.91
CA ALA A 18 11.35 -5.80 -6.12
C ALA A 18 12.38 -6.91 -5.96
N ALA A 19 13.50 -6.61 -5.32
CA ALA A 19 14.55 -7.60 -5.06
C ALA A 19 14.06 -8.72 -4.15
N LEU A 20 13.35 -8.38 -3.09
CA LEU A 20 12.78 -9.36 -2.16
C LEU A 20 11.71 -10.22 -2.84
N HIS A 21 10.86 -9.62 -3.66
CA HIS A 21 9.85 -10.34 -4.40
C HIS A 21 10.48 -11.36 -5.36
N LYS A 22 11.52 -10.96 -6.09
CA LYS A 22 12.25 -11.86 -6.99
C LYS A 22 12.87 -13.04 -6.24
N ALA A 23 13.26 -12.83 -4.99
CA ALA A 23 13.83 -13.89 -4.14
C ALA A 23 12.76 -14.79 -3.52
N GLY A 24 11.48 -14.56 -3.82
CA GLY A 24 10.38 -15.36 -3.29
C GLY A 24 9.92 -14.99 -1.90
N VAL A 25 10.27 -13.81 -1.42
CA VAL A 25 9.88 -13.32 -0.10
C VAL A 25 8.57 -12.56 -0.20
N ASP A 26 7.61 -12.88 0.67
CA ASP A 26 6.38 -12.10 0.82
C ASP A 26 6.70 -10.80 1.52
N ILE A 27 6.21 -9.68 0.98
CA ILE A 27 6.53 -8.36 1.49
C ILE A 27 5.27 -7.58 1.84
N ALA A 28 5.40 -6.70 2.83
CA ALA A 28 4.44 -5.65 3.13
C ALA A 28 5.18 -4.31 3.17
N ILE A 29 4.53 -3.28 2.68
CA ILE A 29 5.10 -1.93 2.66
C ILE A 29 4.40 -1.10 3.73
N ILE A 30 5.19 -0.35 4.48
CA ILE A 30 4.69 0.55 5.53
C ILE A 30 5.26 1.94 5.31
N THR A 31 4.62 2.93 5.90
CA THR A 31 5.12 4.31 5.89
C THR A 31 6.01 4.62 7.08
N ASP A 32 5.93 3.81 8.15
CA ASP A 32 6.54 4.12 9.43
C ASP A 32 6.10 5.54 9.87
N ALA A 33 4.81 5.67 10.12
CA ALA A 33 4.15 6.95 10.36
C ALA A 33 4.97 7.83 11.32
N GLY A 34 5.18 9.09 10.91
CA GLY A 34 6.14 10.00 11.54
C GLY A 34 7.36 10.21 10.65
N VAL A 35 7.76 9.20 9.86
CA VAL A 35 8.77 9.35 8.80
C VAL A 35 8.08 9.74 7.50
N ILE A 36 7.07 8.97 7.09
CA ILE A 36 6.20 9.29 5.95
C ILE A 36 4.77 9.26 6.46
N GLN A 37 3.98 10.27 6.11
CA GLN A 37 2.59 10.31 6.56
C GLN A 37 1.79 9.15 5.97
N ILE A 38 0.90 8.57 6.76
CA ILE A 38 0.21 7.32 6.40
C ILE A 38 -0.66 7.46 5.16
N GLN A 39 -1.20 8.64 4.88
CA GLN A 39 -2.01 8.86 3.68
C GLN A 39 -1.23 8.68 2.38
N TYR A 40 0.11 8.66 2.44
CA TYR A 40 0.96 8.44 1.27
C TYR A 40 1.35 6.98 1.06
N LEU A 41 0.78 6.06 1.83
CA LEU A 41 1.07 4.63 1.67
C LEU A 41 0.84 4.13 0.22
N PRO A 42 -0.27 4.47 -0.46
CA PRO A 42 -0.43 4.04 -1.85
C PRO A 42 0.65 4.57 -2.78
N LEU A 43 1.11 5.80 -2.58
CA LEU A 43 2.19 6.36 -3.39
C LEU A 43 3.52 5.67 -3.15
N VAL A 44 3.80 5.26 -1.91
CA VAL A 44 5.02 4.50 -1.60
C VAL A 44 4.98 3.16 -2.33
N ALA A 45 3.85 2.47 -2.34
CA ALA A 45 3.68 1.24 -3.10
C ALA A 45 3.85 1.48 -4.61
N GLY A 46 3.33 2.60 -5.12
CA GLY A 46 3.49 2.99 -6.52
C GLY A 46 4.95 3.25 -6.90
N LEU A 47 5.72 3.86 -6.00
CA LEU A 47 7.16 4.06 -6.22
C LEU A 47 7.91 2.72 -6.26
N ALA A 48 7.54 1.76 -5.43
CA ALA A 48 8.10 0.42 -5.49
C ALA A 48 7.78 -0.25 -6.83
N ALA A 49 6.57 -0.08 -7.35
CA ALA A 49 6.19 -0.60 -8.66
C ALA A 49 7.01 0.04 -9.78
N LYS A 50 7.24 1.35 -9.71
CA LYS A 50 8.11 2.04 -10.66
C LYS A 50 9.54 1.51 -10.63
N SER A 51 9.98 1.03 -9.48
CA SER A 51 11.34 0.54 -9.27
C SER A 51 11.47 -0.97 -9.49
N GLY A 52 10.48 -1.60 -10.12
CA GLY A 52 10.55 -2.98 -10.57
C GLY A 52 9.61 -3.98 -9.93
N LEU A 53 8.88 -3.61 -8.88
CA LEU A 53 7.90 -4.51 -8.28
C LEU A 53 6.67 -4.60 -9.19
N PRO A 54 6.17 -5.81 -9.53
CA PRO A 54 4.94 -5.89 -10.31
C PRO A 54 3.79 -5.13 -9.64
N ILE A 55 2.95 -4.46 -10.43
CA ILE A 55 1.91 -3.59 -9.89
C ILE A 55 0.90 -4.33 -9.01
N ASP A 56 0.55 -5.55 -9.37
CA ASP A 56 -0.35 -6.38 -8.56
C ASP A 56 0.30 -6.74 -7.21
N GLU A 57 1.59 -6.98 -7.17
CA GLU A 57 2.33 -7.20 -5.92
C GLU A 57 2.43 -5.93 -5.09
N ALA A 58 2.54 -4.76 -5.74
CA ALA A 58 2.51 -3.49 -5.03
C ALA A 58 1.17 -3.30 -4.31
N TRP A 59 0.06 -3.60 -4.97
CA TRP A 59 -1.26 -3.58 -4.33
C TRP A 59 -1.34 -4.56 -3.17
N LYS A 60 -0.87 -5.80 -3.36
CA LYS A 60 -0.91 -6.82 -2.31
C LYS A 60 -0.07 -6.43 -1.11
N SER A 61 1.05 -5.75 -1.33
CA SER A 61 1.97 -5.37 -0.25
C SER A 61 1.35 -4.41 0.77
N ILE A 62 0.32 -3.67 0.39
CA ILE A 62 -0.40 -2.75 1.28
C ILE A 62 -1.80 -3.24 1.63
N THR A 63 -2.17 -4.42 1.18
CA THR A 63 -3.48 -5.03 1.45
C THR A 63 -3.31 -6.44 2.01
N ILE A 64 -3.50 -7.47 1.19
CA ILE A 64 -3.55 -8.85 1.68
C ILE A 64 -2.23 -9.34 2.27
N ASN A 65 -1.08 -8.96 1.69
CA ASN A 65 0.20 -9.39 2.25
C ASN A 65 0.42 -8.78 3.64
N ALA A 66 0.10 -7.49 3.79
CA ALA A 66 0.20 -6.83 5.09
C ALA A 66 -0.72 -7.49 6.12
N ALA A 67 -1.96 -7.81 5.73
CA ALA A 67 -2.91 -8.47 6.61
C ALA A 67 -2.44 -9.87 7.00
N THR A 68 -1.93 -10.64 6.06
CA THR A 68 -1.45 -12.01 6.30
C THR A 68 -0.24 -12.01 7.22
N LEU A 69 0.73 -11.13 6.97
CA LEU A 69 1.94 -11.05 7.77
C LEU A 69 1.67 -10.59 9.20
N THR A 70 0.59 -9.87 9.43
CA THR A 70 0.16 -9.46 10.78
C THR A 70 -0.85 -10.40 11.42
N GLY A 71 -1.24 -11.48 10.72
CA GLY A 71 -2.09 -12.52 11.27
C GLY A 71 -3.59 -12.29 11.14
N ILE A 72 -4.04 -11.32 10.33
CA ILE A 72 -5.46 -11.01 10.17
C ILE A 72 -5.96 -11.17 8.73
N GLY A 73 -5.19 -11.85 7.87
CA GLY A 73 -5.53 -12.01 6.46
C GLY A 73 -6.78 -12.83 6.18
N ASP A 74 -7.25 -13.61 7.17
CA ASP A 74 -8.52 -14.35 7.06
C ASP A 74 -9.74 -13.44 7.25
N LYS A 75 -9.57 -12.25 7.80
CA LYS A 75 -10.65 -11.30 8.09
C LYS A 75 -10.66 -10.09 7.18
N VAL A 76 -9.50 -9.62 6.75
CA VAL A 76 -9.35 -8.37 6.00
C VAL A 76 -8.26 -8.52 4.94
N GLY A 77 -8.08 -7.49 4.14
CA GLY A 77 -6.98 -7.39 3.18
C GLY A 77 -7.34 -7.73 1.75
N SER A 78 -8.51 -8.32 1.52
CA SER A 78 -9.01 -8.62 0.18
C SER A 78 -10.53 -8.62 0.17
N LEU A 79 -11.11 -8.52 -1.02
CA LEU A 79 -12.57 -8.55 -1.21
C LEU A 79 -12.99 -10.01 -1.48
N GLU A 80 -13.29 -10.73 -0.42
CA GLU A 80 -13.69 -12.12 -0.48
C GLU A 80 -14.88 -12.38 0.43
N VAL A 81 -15.70 -13.35 0.06
CA VAL A 81 -16.86 -13.75 0.88
C VAL A 81 -16.37 -14.21 2.25
N GLY A 82 -17.02 -13.70 3.29
CA GLY A 82 -16.69 -14.02 4.67
C GLY A 82 -15.70 -13.06 5.34
N LYS A 83 -15.13 -12.14 4.59
CA LYS A 83 -14.27 -11.10 5.16
C LYS A 83 -15.05 -9.82 5.46
N ASP A 84 -14.44 -8.97 6.30
CA ASP A 84 -15.04 -7.68 6.65
C ASP A 84 -15.27 -6.84 5.39
N GLY A 85 -16.38 -6.14 5.34
CA GLY A 85 -16.75 -5.31 4.19
C GLY A 85 -16.04 -3.96 4.21
N ASP A 86 -14.73 -3.98 4.05
CA ASP A 86 -13.89 -2.79 4.01
C ASP A 86 -13.49 -2.54 2.55
N VAL A 87 -14.04 -1.46 1.96
CA VAL A 87 -13.87 -1.17 0.54
C VAL A 87 -13.61 0.32 0.37
N VAL A 88 -12.65 0.63 -0.49
CA VAL A 88 -12.41 2.00 -0.92
C VAL A 88 -12.60 2.08 -2.44
N ILE A 89 -13.42 3.00 -2.88
CA ILE A 89 -13.59 3.29 -4.30
C ILE A 89 -12.83 4.58 -4.58
N TRP A 90 -11.89 4.52 -5.53
CA TRP A 90 -11.00 5.62 -5.83
C TRP A 90 -11.44 6.36 -7.09
N GLN A 91 -11.21 7.68 -7.13
CA GLN A 91 -11.47 8.51 -8.30
C GLN A 91 -10.43 8.30 -9.40
N ALA A 92 -9.22 7.90 -9.02
CA ALA A 92 -8.10 7.62 -9.90
C ALA A 92 -7.19 6.59 -9.24
N ASP A 93 -6.18 6.09 -9.95
CA ASP A 93 -5.27 5.09 -9.41
C ASP A 93 -4.36 5.72 -8.34
N PRO A 94 -4.55 5.38 -7.04
CA PRO A 94 -3.77 6.00 -5.97
C PRO A 94 -2.30 5.61 -5.97
N LEU A 95 -1.90 4.53 -6.66
CA LEU A 95 -0.51 4.14 -6.78
C LEU A 95 0.23 4.98 -7.82
N CYS A 96 -0.48 5.58 -8.76
CA CYS A 96 0.12 6.27 -9.89
C CYS A 96 -0.11 7.78 -9.86
N GLU A 97 -1.15 8.26 -9.19
CA GLU A 97 -1.54 9.67 -9.23
C GLU A 97 -1.53 10.29 -7.83
N ILE A 98 -0.75 11.36 -7.68
CA ILE A 98 -0.60 12.06 -6.40
C ILE A 98 -1.92 12.65 -5.93
N GLY A 99 -2.75 13.15 -6.85
CA GLY A 99 -4.02 13.77 -6.54
C GLY A 99 -5.20 12.81 -6.42
N ALA A 100 -4.96 11.51 -6.45
CA ALA A 100 -6.05 10.53 -6.35
C ALA A 100 -6.70 10.59 -4.98
N GLU A 101 -8.02 10.68 -4.96
CA GLU A 101 -8.80 10.75 -3.74
C GLU A 101 -9.81 9.61 -3.67
N ALA A 102 -10.13 9.18 -2.45
CA ALA A 102 -11.19 8.22 -2.25
C ALA A 102 -12.53 8.87 -2.61
N PHE A 103 -13.33 8.18 -3.42
CA PHE A 103 -14.69 8.61 -3.72
C PHE A 103 -15.67 8.10 -2.66
N VAL A 104 -15.55 6.85 -2.28
CA VAL A 104 -16.38 6.23 -1.23
C VAL A 104 -15.47 5.35 -0.38
N THR A 105 -15.61 5.45 0.93
CA THR A 105 -14.95 4.55 1.87
C THR A 105 -16.02 3.81 2.68
N ILE A 106 -15.93 2.48 2.68
CA ILE A 106 -16.86 1.59 3.36
C ILE A 106 -16.07 0.80 4.40
N ILE A 107 -16.51 0.84 5.65
CA ILE A 107 -15.90 0.06 6.73
C ILE A 107 -16.98 -0.79 7.36
N ASP A 108 -16.72 -2.09 7.46
CA ASP A 108 -17.64 -3.08 8.01
C ASP A 108 -19.03 -2.99 7.36
N GLY A 109 -19.03 -2.83 6.03
CA GLY A 109 -20.25 -2.75 5.23
C GLY A 109 -20.96 -1.41 5.30
N LYS A 110 -20.44 -0.42 6.01
CA LYS A 110 -21.08 0.88 6.20
C LYS A 110 -20.30 1.98 5.49
N VAL A 111 -21.00 2.82 4.74
CA VAL A 111 -20.39 3.99 4.12
C VAL A 111 -20.01 5.00 5.21
N VAL A 112 -18.71 5.22 5.39
CA VAL A 112 -18.19 6.15 6.40
C VAL A 112 -17.70 7.45 5.77
N TYR A 113 -17.48 7.47 4.47
CA TYR A 113 -17.05 8.65 3.73
C TYR A 113 -17.58 8.58 2.30
N LYS A 114 -18.04 9.71 1.79
CA LYS A 114 -18.42 9.87 0.40
C LYS A 114 -18.02 11.26 -0.06
N ALA A 115 -17.27 11.35 -1.16
CA ALA A 115 -16.87 12.62 -1.74
C ALA A 115 -18.08 13.35 -2.32
N LYS A 116 -18.01 14.67 -2.30
CA LYS A 116 -19.04 15.51 -2.91
C LYS A 116 -18.95 15.55 -4.44
#